data_a84944368e5e3291c1addee2d28e4f8c
#
_entry.id   a84944368e5e3291c1addee2d28e4f8c
#
_cell.length_a   1.000
_cell.length_b   1.000
_cell.length_c   1.000
_cell.angle_alpha   90.00
_cell.angle_beta   90.00
_cell.angle_gamma   90.00
#
_symmetry.space_group_name_H-M   'P 1'
#
loop_
_entity.id
_entity.type
_entity.pdbx_description
1 polymer ?
#
loop_
_entity_poly.entity_id
_entity_poly.type
_entity_poly.pdbx_seq_one_letter_code
_entity_poly.pdbx_strand_id
1 'polypeptide(L)'
;VTDGPAPYSLLRRLTLAFALVAALVFALTGTYLYRSLSAELQRRDDIEIGGKLNQFLQLARASGSTEAVRTNPAVVHEVLLSHPGVYLGIYDGRNTLLVEHTDKPGVKLDALVSGRHPGRRPFTCSPDGIGPSRCIVAEATLPSGEAIRVALVRTATDRQSLLESYRVDIWVAVAVGAILVGALGFAVARRGLRPVESLGRQTSRIEAHNLNERLDIGGGPIELRELAVAVNRMLDRLERAFVRLSQFSSDLAHDMRTPLANVISSSQVTLSRPRTTDEYEALIDSNIEECERLQRMIENMLFLARTDNAQQHLKLSDLDAANELGRLASYFQGIADEKGISIVVEGDARVAADATLFRRAVSNLVSNALDHALAGSTIELAALSSAGCSVVKVTNRGRPIAPEHIDRIFERFYRVDASRHGSSRNAGLGLAIVKSIMELHRGNVEAVSGDAGTTFILRFPVPATA
;
A
#
# COMPACT_ATOMS: atom_id res chain seq x y z
N VAL A 1 -19.72 11.01 -14.32
CA VAL A 1 -18.79 11.76 -13.45
C VAL A 1 -19.52 12.00 -12.15
N THR A 2 -19.30 11.09 -11.19
CA THR A 2 -19.82 11.25 -9.81
C THR A 2 -18.90 12.21 -9.08
N ASP A 3 -19.47 13.30 -8.59
CA ASP A 3 -18.83 14.24 -7.65
C ASP A 3 -18.37 13.46 -6.41
N GLY A 4 -17.14 13.00 -6.43
CA GLY A 4 -16.48 12.45 -5.25
C GLY A 4 -16.10 13.59 -4.30
N PRO A 5 -16.08 13.37 -2.98
CA PRO A 5 -15.68 14.39 -2.01
C PRO A 5 -14.30 14.94 -2.38
N ALA A 6 -14.16 16.27 -2.32
CA ALA A 6 -12.93 16.98 -2.66
C ALA A 6 -11.70 16.33 -1.98
N PRO A 7 -10.59 16.14 -2.71
CA PRO A 7 -9.41 15.48 -2.17
C PRO A 7 -8.87 16.26 -0.97
N TYR A 8 -8.78 15.60 0.18
CA TYR A 8 -8.29 16.20 1.41
C TYR A 8 -6.79 15.95 1.60
N SER A 9 -6.07 16.95 2.07
CA SER A 9 -4.65 16.83 2.37
C SER A 9 -4.43 16.02 3.66
N LEU A 10 -3.76 14.87 3.55
CA LEU A 10 -3.37 14.03 4.68
C LEU A 10 -2.49 14.80 5.67
N LEU A 11 -1.58 15.62 5.15
CA LEU A 11 -0.70 16.50 5.93
C LEU A 11 -1.52 17.43 6.85
N ARG A 12 -2.55 18.09 6.29
CA ARG A 12 -3.42 19.01 7.07
C ARG A 12 -4.18 18.27 8.16
N ARG A 13 -4.72 17.08 7.88
CA ARG A 13 -5.44 16.27 8.88
C ARG A 13 -4.54 15.82 10.01
N LEU A 14 -3.34 15.31 9.71
CA LEU A 14 -2.37 14.91 10.72
C LEU A 14 -1.95 16.08 11.60
N THR A 15 -1.63 17.24 11.00
CA THR A 15 -1.26 18.44 11.75
C THR A 15 -2.37 18.90 12.69
N LEU A 16 -3.61 18.95 12.20
CA LEU A 16 -4.77 19.32 13.02
C LEU A 16 -5.02 18.32 14.15
N ALA A 17 -4.87 17.02 13.88
CA ALA A 17 -5.02 15.98 14.90
C ALA A 17 -3.97 16.12 16.01
N PHE A 18 -2.69 16.32 15.66
CA PHE A 18 -1.62 16.56 16.64
C PHE A 18 -1.86 17.81 17.47
N ALA A 19 -2.25 18.94 16.82
CA ALA A 19 -2.55 20.17 17.52
C ALA A 19 -3.74 20.02 18.48
N LEU A 20 -4.80 19.33 18.07
CA LEU A 20 -5.99 19.11 18.89
C LEU A 20 -5.69 18.19 20.09
N VAL A 21 -4.98 17.09 19.88
CA VAL A 21 -4.57 16.19 20.96
C VAL A 21 -3.69 16.93 21.96
N ALA A 22 -2.70 17.70 21.48
CA ALA A 22 -1.84 18.50 22.34
C ALA A 22 -2.64 19.52 23.15
N ALA A 23 -3.53 20.27 22.51
CA ALA A 23 -4.40 21.23 23.20
C ALA A 23 -5.26 20.58 24.28
N LEU A 24 -5.83 19.40 23.99
CA LEU A 24 -6.61 18.63 24.96
C LEU A 24 -5.77 18.20 26.18
N VAL A 25 -4.59 17.61 25.91
CA VAL A 25 -3.68 17.13 26.97
C VAL A 25 -3.22 18.29 27.85
N PHE A 26 -2.76 19.40 27.25
CA PHE A 26 -2.34 20.57 27.99
C PHE A 26 -3.49 21.22 28.78
N ALA A 27 -4.70 21.32 28.20
CA ALA A 27 -5.87 21.84 28.89
C ALA A 27 -6.27 20.98 30.10
N LEU A 28 -6.26 19.65 29.95
CA LEU A 28 -6.54 18.72 31.06
C LEU A 28 -5.48 18.85 32.17
N THR A 29 -4.20 18.86 31.79
CA THR A 29 -3.09 19.01 32.72
C THR A 29 -3.13 20.36 33.43
N GLY A 30 -3.36 21.45 32.68
CA GLY A 30 -3.50 22.78 33.24
C GLY A 30 -4.69 22.91 34.19
N THR A 31 -5.83 22.34 33.84
CA THR A 31 -7.00 22.29 34.73
C THR A 31 -6.72 21.51 36.02
N TYR A 32 -6.04 20.38 35.90
CA TYR A 32 -5.64 19.58 37.06
C TYR A 32 -4.70 20.36 37.97
N LEU A 33 -3.66 20.98 37.41
CA LEU A 33 -2.70 21.78 38.19
C LEU A 33 -3.37 22.97 38.88
N TYR A 34 -4.24 23.69 38.16
CA TYR A 34 -5.02 24.80 38.73
C TYR A 34 -5.87 24.35 39.91
N ARG A 35 -6.62 23.24 39.77
CA ARG A 35 -7.44 22.69 40.86
C ARG A 35 -6.60 22.21 42.04
N SER A 36 -5.48 21.55 41.76
CA SER A 36 -4.57 21.07 42.80
C SER A 36 -3.96 22.23 43.59
N LEU A 37 -3.50 23.28 42.87
CA LEU A 37 -2.97 24.49 43.49
C LEU A 37 -4.04 25.21 44.32
N SER A 38 -5.24 25.37 43.80
CA SER A 38 -6.37 26.00 44.50
C SER A 38 -6.72 25.24 45.79
N ALA A 39 -6.74 23.89 45.76
CA ALA A 39 -7.00 23.06 46.91
C ALA A 39 -5.87 23.18 47.96
N GLU A 40 -4.63 23.18 47.54
CA GLU A 40 -3.46 23.33 48.47
C GLU A 40 -3.41 24.69 49.14
N LEU A 41 -3.67 25.78 48.36
CA LEU A 41 -3.74 27.12 48.93
C LEU A 41 -4.91 27.23 49.94
N GLN A 42 -6.05 26.65 49.62
CA GLN A 42 -7.19 26.62 50.57
C GLN A 42 -6.87 25.83 51.83
N ARG A 43 -6.17 24.71 51.73
CA ARG A 43 -5.69 23.91 52.87
C ARG A 43 -4.74 24.69 53.76
N ARG A 44 -3.82 25.46 53.18
CA ARG A 44 -2.92 26.34 53.93
C ARG A 44 -3.67 27.41 54.68
N ASP A 45 -4.66 28.07 54.03
CA ASP A 45 -5.51 29.06 54.71
C ASP A 45 -6.25 28.40 55.88
N ASP A 46 -6.78 27.16 55.75
CA ASP A 46 -7.46 26.45 56.78
C ASP A 46 -6.57 26.08 57.99
N ILE A 47 -5.33 25.68 57.71
CA ILE A 47 -4.34 25.40 58.77
C ILE A 47 -3.98 26.69 59.52
N GLU A 48 -3.73 27.77 58.81
CA GLU A 48 -3.33 29.04 59.42
C GLU A 48 -4.44 29.64 60.26
N ILE A 49 -5.69 29.67 59.74
CA ILE A 49 -6.86 30.20 60.51
C ILE A 49 -7.14 29.32 61.75
N GLY A 50 -6.96 28.00 61.65
CA GLY A 50 -7.09 27.08 62.79
C GLY A 50 -6.03 27.28 63.86
N GLY A 51 -4.76 27.51 63.42
CA GLY A 51 -3.66 27.82 64.33
C GLY A 51 -3.89 29.13 65.10
N LYS A 52 -4.32 30.18 64.38
CA LYS A 52 -4.68 31.47 65.00
C LYS A 52 -5.84 31.38 65.95
N LEU A 53 -6.89 30.63 65.59
CA LEU A 53 -8.01 30.40 66.47
C LEU A 53 -7.55 29.82 67.81
N ASN A 54 -6.69 28.80 67.81
CA ASN A 54 -6.16 28.20 69.04
C ASN A 54 -5.38 29.21 69.86
N GLN A 55 -4.60 30.04 69.22
CA GLN A 55 -3.83 31.10 69.90
C GLN A 55 -4.79 32.11 70.58
N PHE A 56 -5.82 32.57 69.86
CA PHE A 56 -6.79 33.52 70.43
C PHE A 56 -7.63 32.88 71.56
N LEU A 57 -8.02 31.62 71.46
CA LEU A 57 -8.69 30.89 72.50
C LEU A 57 -7.80 30.76 73.76
N GLN A 58 -6.48 30.56 73.59
CA GLN A 58 -5.56 30.53 74.74
C GLN A 58 -5.43 31.90 75.39
N LEU A 59 -5.28 32.97 74.61
CA LEU A 59 -5.21 34.35 75.10
C LEU A 59 -6.49 34.74 75.87
N ALA A 60 -7.67 34.44 75.31
CA ALA A 60 -8.93 34.69 75.95
C ALA A 60 -9.08 33.94 77.28
N ARG A 61 -8.65 32.68 77.34
CA ARG A 61 -8.63 31.90 78.60
C ARG A 61 -7.68 32.48 79.66
N ALA A 62 -6.53 32.98 79.19
CA ALA A 62 -5.57 33.59 80.10
C ALA A 62 -6.07 34.90 80.72
N SER A 63 -7.03 35.59 80.07
CA SER A 63 -7.68 36.80 80.55
C SER A 63 -8.67 36.54 81.74
N GLY A 64 -9.14 35.29 81.89
CA GLY A 64 -9.91 34.85 83.04
C GLY A 64 -11.40 35.16 83.01
N SER A 65 -11.86 36.30 82.54
CA SER A 65 -13.25 36.71 82.45
C SER A 65 -13.58 37.53 81.23
N THR A 66 -14.88 37.65 80.87
CA THR A 66 -15.34 38.46 79.71
C THR A 66 -15.03 39.93 79.84
N GLU A 67 -15.09 40.47 81.10
CA GLU A 67 -14.76 41.86 81.39
C GLU A 67 -13.22 42.12 81.21
N ALA A 68 -12.37 41.18 81.60
CA ALA A 68 -10.94 41.30 81.36
C ALA A 68 -10.56 41.28 79.86
N VAL A 69 -11.29 40.50 79.06
CA VAL A 69 -11.14 40.47 77.59
C VAL A 69 -11.56 41.81 76.99
N ARG A 70 -12.64 42.40 77.51
CA ARG A 70 -13.19 43.71 77.04
C ARG A 70 -12.29 44.89 77.38
N THR A 71 -11.70 44.87 78.59
CA THR A 71 -10.86 46.01 79.10
C THR A 71 -9.44 46.01 78.58
N ASN A 72 -8.94 44.86 78.03
CA ASN A 72 -7.57 44.78 77.52
C ASN A 72 -7.51 44.30 76.04
N PRO A 73 -8.07 45.04 75.07
CA PRO A 73 -8.06 44.68 73.66
C PRO A 73 -6.67 44.76 73.03
N ALA A 74 -5.70 45.46 73.69
CA ALA A 74 -4.34 45.67 73.11
C ALA A 74 -3.58 44.39 72.82
N VAL A 75 -3.71 43.38 73.71
CA VAL A 75 -3.03 42.08 73.52
C VAL A 75 -3.56 41.33 72.28
N VAL A 76 -4.85 41.46 72.00
CA VAL A 76 -5.45 40.87 70.85
C VAL A 76 -5.08 41.59 69.56
N HIS A 77 -5.02 42.95 69.63
CA HIS A 77 -4.60 43.79 68.54
C HIS A 77 -3.14 43.58 68.11
N GLU A 78 -2.24 43.45 69.09
CA GLU A 78 -0.81 43.26 68.82
C GLU A 78 -0.51 41.97 68.04
N VAL A 79 -1.24 40.90 68.34
CA VAL A 79 -1.09 39.63 67.60
C VAL A 79 -1.64 39.73 66.17
N LEU A 80 -2.60 40.57 65.91
CA LEU A 80 -3.23 40.72 64.59
C LEU A 80 -2.53 41.74 63.70
N LEU A 81 -1.84 42.74 64.25
CA LEU A 81 -1.12 43.78 63.51
C LEU A 81 -0.05 43.17 62.57
N SER A 82 0.51 42.02 62.91
CA SER A 82 1.47 41.32 62.03
C SER A 82 0.84 40.48 60.92
N HIS A 83 -0.51 40.47 60.82
CA HIS A 83 -1.23 39.55 59.87
C HIS A 83 -2.34 40.28 59.14
N PRO A 84 -2.05 41.06 58.08
CA PRO A 84 -3.05 41.76 57.28
C PRO A 84 -4.04 40.75 56.66
N GLY A 85 -5.32 41.17 56.55
CA GLY A 85 -6.39 40.37 55.95
C GLY A 85 -6.99 39.32 56.90
N VAL A 86 -6.67 39.36 58.23
CA VAL A 86 -7.31 38.57 59.25
C VAL A 86 -8.20 39.46 60.11
N TYR A 87 -9.46 39.10 60.21
CA TYR A 87 -10.49 39.80 60.96
C TYR A 87 -10.92 38.93 62.12
N LEU A 88 -11.11 39.51 63.28
CA LEU A 88 -11.47 38.82 64.50
C LEU A 88 -12.65 39.50 65.18
N GLY A 89 -13.62 38.77 65.65
CA GLY A 89 -14.68 39.17 66.57
C GLY A 89 -14.76 38.22 67.76
N ILE A 90 -14.70 38.76 68.98
CA ILE A 90 -14.93 37.99 70.21
C ILE A 90 -16.24 38.45 70.80
N TYR A 91 -17.15 37.53 71.09
CA TYR A 91 -18.49 37.74 71.57
C TYR A 91 -18.72 37.00 72.88
N ASP A 92 -19.55 37.52 73.75
CA ASP A 92 -20.03 36.82 74.93
C ASP A 92 -21.06 35.72 74.62
N GLY A 93 -21.50 34.96 75.59
CA GLY A 93 -22.53 33.93 75.43
C GLY A 93 -23.90 34.43 74.94
N ARG A 94 -24.12 35.74 74.97
CA ARG A 94 -25.35 36.41 74.48
C ARG A 94 -25.16 37.07 73.14
N ASN A 95 -24.04 36.80 72.44
CA ASN A 95 -23.61 37.37 71.16
C ASN A 95 -23.35 38.90 71.23
N THR A 96 -23.00 39.47 72.41
CA THR A 96 -22.59 40.84 72.52
C THR A 96 -21.09 40.95 72.20
N LEU A 97 -20.72 41.87 71.33
CA LEU A 97 -19.34 42.09 70.90
C LEU A 97 -18.44 42.55 72.04
N LEU A 98 -17.40 41.84 72.36
CA LEU A 98 -16.41 42.20 73.39
C LEU A 98 -15.18 42.90 72.79
N VAL A 99 -14.59 42.31 71.70
CA VAL A 99 -13.43 42.82 71.00
C VAL A 99 -13.64 42.61 69.52
N GLU A 100 -13.36 43.61 68.71
CA GLU A 100 -13.30 43.50 67.28
C GLU A 100 -11.98 44.02 66.74
N HIS A 101 -11.41 43.31 65.78
CA HIS A 101 -10.28 43.76 64.99
C HIS A 101 -10.64 43.63 63.54
N THR A 102 -10.62 44.76 62.84
CA THR A 102 -10.93 44.84 61.38
C THR A 102 -9.98 45.83 60.70
N ASP A 103 -9.34 45.39 59.60
CA ASP A 103 -8.48 46.26 58.79
C ASP A 103 -9.27 47.23 57.93
N LYS A 104 -10.60 46.98 57.77
CA LYS A 104 -11.49 47.83 56.98
C LYS A 104 -12.65 48.33 57.82
N PRO A 105 -12.97 49.65 57.78
CA PRO A 105 -14.12 50.18 58.51
C PRO A 105 -15.45 49.69 57.91
N GLY A 106 -16.43 49.36 58.76
CA GLY A 106 -17.79 48.96 58.36
C GLY A 106 -18.01 47.46 58.13
N VAL A 107 -17.01 46.62 58.37
CA VAL A 107 -17.12 45.16 58.36
C VAL A 107 -17.87 44.70 59.60
N LYS A 108 -18.96 43.91 59.40
CA LYS A 108 -19.73 43.31 60.53
C LYS A 108 -19.57 41.81 60.52
N LEU A 109 -19.08 41.23 61.59
CA LEU A 109 -18.93 39.80 61.75
C LEU A 109 -20.10 39.14 62.53
N ASP A 110 -21.06 39.95 63.01
CA ASP A 110 -22.21 39.50 63.82
C ASP A 110 -23.10 38.47 63.11
N ALA A 111 -23.27 38.60 61.78
CA ALA A 111 -24.02 37.64 61.00
C ALA A 111 -23.40 36.23 60.97
N LEU A 112 -22.07 36.14 61.08
CA LEU A 112 -21.37 34.82 61.15
C LEU A 112 -21.62 34.07 62.45
N VAL A 113 -21.75 34.85 63.53
CA VAL A 113 -21.89 34.27 64.88
C VAL A 113 -23.34 33.91 65.15
N SER A 114 -24.32 34.71 64.62
CA SER A 114 -25.74 34.53 64.82
C SER A 114 -26.34 33.38 64.00
N GLY A 115 -25.73 33.10 62.83
CA GLY A 115 -26.31 32.19 61.84
C GLY A 115 -25.81 30.74 61.87
N ARG A 116 -24.84 30.39 62.73
CA ARG A 116 -24.21 29.05 62.66
C ARG A 116 -23.79 28.51 64.04
N HIS A 117 -23.94 27.20 64.20
CA HIS A 117 -23.42 26.51 65.36
C HIS A 117 -21.89 26.57 65.42
N PRO A 118 -21.29 26.85 66.53
CA PRO A 118 -19.84 26.87 66.72
C PRO A 118 -19.21 25.52 66.31
N GLY A 119 -18.14 25.57 65.52
CA GLY A 119 -17.39 24.38 65.06
C GLY A 119 -15.95 24.71 64.76
N ARG A 120 -15.04 23.80 65.08
CA ARG A 120 -13.59 24.02 64.83
C ARG A 120 -13.16 23.77 63.36
N ARG A 121 -14.09 23.64 62.43
CA ARG A 121 -13.72 23.44 61.01
C ARG A 121 -13.95 24.72 60.22
N PRO A 122 -12.91 25.19 59.49
CA PRO A 122 -13.02 26.34 58.60
C PRO A 122 -14.06 26.10 57.48
N PHE A 123 -14.79 27.12 57.07
CA PHE A 123 -15.77 27.09 56.00
C PHE A 123 -15.64 28.34 55.13
N THR A 124 -16.17 28.24 53.90
CA THR A 124 -16.22 29.38 52.98
C THR A 124 -17.34 30.31 53.39
N CYS A 125 -17.06 31.59 53.46
CA CYS A 125 -17.96 32.65 53.83
C CYS A 125 -17.72 33.87 52.95
N SER A 126 -18.67 34.81 52.94
CA SER A 126 -18.52 36.08 52.25
C SER A 126 -19.16 37.20 53.13
N PRO A 127 -18.45 37.66 54.17
CA PRO A 127 -18.93 38.76 54.97
C PRO A 127 -19.02 40.05 54.17
N ASP A 128 -20.00 40.88 54.51
CA ASP A 128 -20.18 42.18 53.84
C ASP A 128 -18.93 43.05 54.02
N GLY A 129 -18.46 43.62 52.90
CA GLY A 129 -17.29 44.49 52.87
C GLY A 129 -15.90 43.77 52.75
N ILE A 130 -15.86 42.43 52.90
CA ILE A 130 -14.60 41.67 52.80
C ILE A 130 -14.55 40.83 51.50
N GLY A 131 -15.70 40.30 51.07
CA GLY A 131 -15.80 39.39 49.93
C GLY A 131 -15.48 37.92 50.30
N PRO A 132 -15.18 37.09 49.30
CA PRO A 132 -14.94 35.66 49.54
C PRO A 132 -13.79 35.44 50.53
N SER A 133 -14.08 34.67 51.59
CA SER A 133 -13.19 34.51 52.75
C SER A 133 -13.28 33.08 53.29
N ARG A 134 -12.33 32.73 54.14
CA ARG A 134 -12.37 31.54 55.01
C ARG A 134 -12.74 31.97 56.40
N CYS A 135 -13.76 31.36 56.99
CA CYS A 135 -14.29 31.69 58.31
C CYS A 135 -14.17 30.46 59.26
N ILE A 136 -13.96 30.75 60.51
CA ILE A 136 -14.08 29.75 61.58
C ILE A 136 -14.76 30.42 62.77
N VAL A 137 -15.74 29.75 63.38
CA VAL A 137 -16.41 30.21 64.62
C VAL A 137 -16.28 29.11 65.65
N ALA A 138 -15.67 29.44 66.78
CA ALA A 138 -15.49 28.47 67.88
C ALA A 138 -16.03 29.05 69.17
N GLU A 139 -16.49 28.18 70.03
CA GLU A 139 -16.97 28.49 71.39
C GLU A 139 -15.94 27.98 72.42
N ALA A 140 -15.70 28.74 73.43
CA ALA A 140 -14.87 28.34 74.54
C ALA A 140 -15.44 28.87 75.87
N THR A 141 -15.14 28.16 76.93
CA THR A 141 -15.49 28.56 78.27
C THR A 141 -14.27 29.16 78.99
N LEU A 142 -14.45 30.32 79.55
CA LEU A 142 -13.41 31.00 80.34
C LEU A 142 -13.30 30.38 81.71
N PRO A 143 -12.21 30.62 82.48
CA PRO A 143 -12.05 30.16 83.89
C PRO A 143 -13.10 30.69 84.79
N SER A 144 -13.76 31.84 84.52
CA SER A 144 -14.91 32.39 85.19
C SER A 144 -16.21 31.60 85.03
N GLY A 145 -16.23 30.58 84.13
CA GLY A 145 -17.42 29.84 83.74
C GLY A 145 -18.26 30.47 82.63
N GLU A 146 -17.88 31.63 82.14
CA GLU A 146 -18.52 32.39 81.07
C GLU A 146 -18.18 31.79 79.66
N ALA A 147 -19.20 31.66 78.81
CA ALA A 147 -18.95 31.24 77.45
C ALA A 147 -18.60 32.42 76.54
N ILE A 148 -17.62 32.25 75.70
CA ILE A 148 -17.24 33.19 74.63
C ILE A 148 -17.31 32.52 73.28
N ARG A 149 -17.61 33.32 72.25
CA ARG A 149 -17.54 32.91 70.83
C ARG A 149 -16.48 33.71 70.11
N VAL A 150 -15.60 33.02 69.43
CA VAL A 150 -14.52 33.66 68.62
C VAL A 150 -14.81 33.40 67.15
N ALA A 151 -15.07 34.43 66.40
CA ALA A 151 -15.21 34.41 64.95
C ALA A 151 -13.89 34.93 64.32
N LEU A 152 -13.28 34.13 63.50
CA LEU A 152 -12.05 34.52 62.78
C LEU A 152 -12.33 34.41 61.27
N VAL A 153 -11.97 35.43 60.52
CA VAL A 153 -12.15 35.53 59.06
C VAL A 153 -10.79 35.83 58.44
N ARG A 154 -10.43 35.10 57.42
CA ARG A 154 -9.30 35.39 56.57
C ARG A 154 -9.77 35.68 55.15
N THR A 155 -9.41 36.81 54.60
CA THR A 155 -9.72 37.19 53.21
C THR A 155 -9.00 36.26 52.23
N ALA A 156 -9.75 35.92 51.16
CA ALA A 156 -9.17 35.13 50.06
C ALA A 156 -8.59 36.01 48.93
N THR A 157 -8.51 37.34 49.14
CA THR A 157 -8.08 38.29 48.05
C THR A 157 -6.74 37.96 47.48
N ASP A 158 -5.72 37.70 48.36
CA ASP A 158 -4.37 37.35 47.88
C ASP A 158 -4.32 36.03 47.13
N ARG A 159 -5.08 35.05 47.62
CA ARG A 159 -5.24 33.77 46.95
C ARG A 159 -5.91 33.91 45.58
N GLN A 160 -6.96 34.75 45.47
CA GLN A 160 -7.66 34.97 44.21
C GLN A 160 -6.75 35.65 43.20
N SER A 161 -5.99 36.69 43.58
CA SER A 161 -5.07 37.40 42.67
C SER A 161 -3.99 36.46 42.16
N LEU A 162 -3.43 35.58 43.03
CA LEU A 162 -2.49 34.55 42.64
C LEU A 162 -3.11 33.56 41.67
N LEU A 163 -4.31 33.04 41.96
CA LEU A 163 -5.01 32.07 41.09
C LEU A 163 -5.37 32.67 39.73
N GLU A 164 -5.71 33.96 39.68
CA GLU A 164 -5.96 34.67 38.40
C GLU A 164 -4.70 34.80 37.54
N SER A 165 -3.57 35.15 38.18
CA SER A 165 -2.27 35.20 37.48
C SER A 165 -1.90 33.83 36.94
N TYR A 166 -1.95 32.78 37.76
CA TYR A 166 -1.67 31.39 37.32
C TYR A 166 -2.62 30.89 36.25
N ARG A 167 -3.90 31.35 36.28
CA ARG A 167 -4.87 30.99 35.22
C ARG A 167 -4.42 31.52 33.87
N VAL A 168 -3.95 32.76 33.81
CA VAL A 168 -3.42 33.37 32.58
C VAL A 168 -2.19 32.62 32.11
N ASP A 169 -1.23 32.38 33.00
CA ASP A 169 0.02 31.68 32.69
C ASP A 169 -0.24 30.26 32.13
N ILE A 170 -1.18 29.52 32.73
CA ILE A 170 -1.60 28.20 32.26
C ILE A 170 -2.17 28.27 30.85
N TRP A 171 -3.08 29.22 30.56
CA TRP A 171 -3.65 29.35 29.22
C TRP A 171 -2.63 29.78 28.18
N VAL A 172 -1.69 30.64 28.54
CA VAL A 172 -0.56 31.01 27.67
C VAL A 172 0.30 29.78 27.39
N ALA A 173 0.64 29.01 28.42
CA ALA A 173 1.43 27.78 28.26
C ALA A 173 0.71 26.75 27.38
N VAL A 174 -0.61 26.57 27.55
CA VAL A 174 -1.45 25.70 26.71
C VAL A 174 -1.40 26.13 25.24
N ALA A 175 -1.57 27.43 24.98
CA ALA A 175 -1.55 27.99 23.63
C ALA A 175 -0.19 27.83 22.96
N VAL A 176 0.88 28.18 23.66
CA VAL A 176 2.27 28.04 23.15
C VAL A 176 2.61 26.57 22.92
N GLY A 177 2.28 25.70 23.87
CA GLY A 177 2.51 24.27 23.76
C GLY A 177 1.77 23.63 22.57
N ALA A 178 0.49 23.99 22.37
CA ALA A 178 -0.29 23.51 21.23
C ALA A 178 0.30 23.98 19.88
N ILE A 179 0.73 25.23 19.80
CA ILE A 179 1.38 25.77 18.59
C ILE A 179 2.70 25.04 18.31
N LEU A 180 3.55 24.86 19.33
CA LEU A 180 4.83 24.17 19.17
C LEU A 180 4.64 22.70 18.72
N VAL A 181 3.73 21.97 19.36
CA VAL A 181 3.44 20.57 18.96
C VAL A 181 2.83 20.51 17.57
N GLY A 182 1.94 21.47 17.23
CA GLY A 182 1.38 21.58 15.88
C GLY A 182 2.46 21.85 14.82
N ALA A 183 3.37 22.78 15.08
CA ALA A 183 4.48 23.09 14.18
C ALA A 183 5.46 21.91 14.02
N LEU A 184 5.81 21.24 15.13
CA LEU A 184 6.65 20.05 15.09
C LEU A 184 5.96 18.89 14.34
N GLY A 185 4.69 18.65 14.63
CA GLY A 185 3.87 17.65 13.94
C GLY A 185 3.77 17.92 12.43
N PHE A 186 3.62 19.18 12.03
CA PHE A 186 3.66 19.58 10.62
C PHE A 186 5.03 19.28 9.98
N ALA A 187 6.12 19.66 10.66
CA ALA A 187 7.47 19.42 10.14
C ALA A 187 7.76 17.92 9.96
N VAL A 188 7.41 17.10 10.96
CA VAL A 188 7.58 15.64 10.90
C VAL A 188 6.72 15.02 9.81
N ALA A 189 5.42 15.36 9.75
CA ALA A 189 4.50 14.84 8.75
C ALA A 189 4.93 15.23 7.32
N ARG A 190 5.35 16.48 7.11
CA ARG A 190 5.84 16.97 5.82
C ARG A 190 7.12 16.22 5.38
N ARG A 191 8.05 15.98 6.34
CA ARG A 191 9.29 15.27 6.04
C ARG A 191 9.03 13.80 5.73
N GLY A 192 8.10 13.16 6.46
CA GLY A 192 7.70 11.76 6.24
C GLY A 192 6.92 11.52 4.94
N LEU A 193 6.13 12.52 4.47
CA LEU A 193 5.34 12.39 3.25
C LEU A 193 6.11 12.77 1.97
N ARG A 194 7.21 13.51 2.04
CA ARG A 194 8.03 13.88 0.87
C ARG A 194 8.45 12.71 -0.03
N PRO A 195 8.92 11.56 0.51
CA PRO A 195 9.28 10.42 -0.32
C PRO A 195 8.09 9.84 -1.10
N VAL A 196 6.88 9.85 -0.51
CA VAL A 196 5.65 9.41 -1.18
C VAL A 196 5.31 10.31 -2.37
N GLU A 197 5.40 11.64 -2.20
CA GLU A 197 5.20 12.60 -3.29
C GLU A 197 6.25 12.43 -4.40
N SER A 198 7.49 12.12 -4.02
CA SER A 198 8.57 11.84 -4.99
C SER A 198 8.26 10.61 -5.82
N LEU A 199 7.83 9.49 -5.18
CA LEU A 199 7.42 8.28 -5.86
C LEU A 199 6.24 8.53 -6.82
N GLY A 200 5.22 9.26 -6.36
CA GLY A 200 4.08 9.62 -7.21
C GLY A 200 4.51 10.38 -8.46
N ARG A 201 5.44 11.33 -8.32
CA ARG A 201 5.97 12.10 -9.45
C ARG A 201 6.84 11.26 -10.39
N GLN A 202 7.66 10.34 -9.86
CA GLN A 202 8.45 9.41 -10.69
C GLN A 202 7.52 8.48 -11.46
N THR A 203 6.53 7.86 -10.80
CA THR A 203 5.56 6.97 -11.45
C THR A 203 4.76 7.67 -12.55
N SER A 204 4.36 8.94 -12.34
CA SER A 204 3.60 9.69 -13.36
C SER A 204 4.40 10.08 -14.60
N ARG A 205 5.74 9.94 -14.58
CA ARG A 205 6.61 10.17 -15.74
C ARG A 205 6.85 8.92 -16.56
N ILE A 206 6.52 7.75 -16.01
CA ILE A 206 6.70 6.48 -16.70
C ILE A 206 5.60 6.31 -17.73
N GLU A 207 5.96 6.28 -18.99
CA GLU A 207 5.08 6.10 -20.14
C GLU A 207 5.57 4.92 -20.99
N ALA A 208 4.78 4.52 -22.00
CA ALA A 208 5.13 3.38 -22.85
C ALA A 208 6.46 3.53 -23.60
N HIS A 209 6.94 4.75 -23.82
CA HIS A 209 8.19 5.02 -24.53
C HIS A 209 9.44 5.05 -23.61
N ASN A 210 9.26 5.10 -22.28
CA ASN A 210 10.36 5.15 -21.31
C ASN A 210 10.20 4.15 -20.16
N LEU A 211 9.65 2.96 -20.44
CA LEU A 211 9.46 1.87 -19.47
C LEU A 211 10.77 1.38 -18.82
N ASN A 212 11.93 1.82 -19.31
CA ASN A 212 13.26 1.53 -18.74
C ASN A 212 13.57 2.37 -17.50
N GLU A 213 12.80 3.42 -17.20
CA GLU A 213 12.96 4.17 -15.96
C GLU A 213 12.58 3.31 -14.76
N ARG A 214 13.31 3.53 -13.64
CA ARG A 214 13.07 2.81 -12.38
C ARG A 214 12.86 3.79 -11.24
N LEU A 215 11.99 3.42 -10.32
CA LEU A 215 11.78 4.18 -9.10
C LEU A 215 13.00 4.04 -8.19
N ASP A 216 13.55 5.16 -7.78
CA ASP A 216 14.63 5.24 -6.80
C ASP A 216 14.14 5.96 -5.54
N ILE A 217 14.33 5.31 -4.38
CA ILE A 217 14.06 5.87 -3.07
C ILE A 217 15.39 5.96 -2.31
N GLY A 218 16.35 6.69 -2.83
CA GLY A 218 17.63 6.91 -2.16
C GLY A 218 17.44 7.30 -0.68
N GLY A 219 17.70 6.38 0.25
CA GLY A 219 17.66 6.63 1.70
C GLY A 219 16.27 6.82 2.33
N GLY A 220 15.18 6.48 1.65
CA GLY A 220 13.81 6.55 2.18
C GLY A 220 13.45 5.44 3.19
N PRO A 221 12.26 5.53 3.82
CA PRO A 221 11.72 4.51 4.72
C PRO A 221 11.72 3.12 4.08
N ILE A 222 11.93 2.06 4.89
CA ILE A 222 12.03 0.69 4.40
C ILE A 222 10.72 0.22 3.73
N GLU A 223 9.58 0.67 4.23
CA GLU A 223 8.26 0.34 3.70
C GLU A 223 8.05 0.87 2.27
N LEU A 224 8.60 2.04 1.98
CA LEU A 224 8.55 2.64 0.66
C LEU A 224 9.56 2.00 -0.31
N ARG A 225 10.66 1.48 0.22
CA ARG A 225 11.65 0.73 -0.57
C ARG A 225 11.06 -0.59 -1.07
N GLU A 226 10.34 -1.31 -0.22
CA GLU A 226 9.64 -2.54 -0.62
C GLU A 226 8.60 -2.27 -1.72
N LEU A 227 7.84 -1.19 -1.59
CA LEU A 227 6.88 -0.76 -2.61
C LEU A 227 7.57 -0.44 -3.95
N ALA A 228 8.68 0.30 -3.92
CA ALA A 228 9.43 0.61 -5.14
C ALA A 228 9.99 -0.64 -5.82
N VAL A 229 10.51 -1.60 -5.03
CA VAL A 229 10.97 -2.89 -5.56
C VAL A 229 9.82 -3.66 -6.22
N ALA A 230 8.63 -3.66 -5.62
CA ALA A 230 7.45 -4.31 -6.21
C ALA A 230 7.03 -3.65 -7.52
N VAL A 231 6.99 -2.31 -7.55
CA VAL A 231 6.67 -1.54 -8.77
C VAL A 231 7.74 -1.76 -9.84
N ASN A 232 9.03 -1.73 -9.50
CA ASN A 232 10.10 -1.98 -10.46
C ASN A 232 10.03 -3.37 -11.08
N ARG A 233 9.68 -4.40 -10.29
CA ARG A 233 9.42 -5.75 -10.83
C ARG A 233 8.23 -5.77 -11.81
N MET A 234 7.20 -5.00 -11.54
CA MET A 234 6.07 -4.85 -12.47
C MET A 234 6.52 -4.16 -13.76
N LEU A 235 7.30 -3.08 -13.67
CA LEU A 235 7.87 -2.38 -14.82
C LEU A 235 8.77 -3.30 -15.66
N ASP A 236 9.60 -4.14 -15.03
CA ASP A 236 10.41 -5.15 -15.74
C ASP A 236 9.56 -6.13 -16.56
N ARG A 237 8.40 -6.52 -16.04
CA ARG A 237 7.47 -7.40 -16.76
C ARG A 237 6.81 -6.68 -17.95
N LEU A 238 6.39 -5.42 -17.71
CA LEU A 238 5.77 -4.59 -18.75
C LEU A 238 6.76 -4.28 -19.88
N GLU A 239 7.98 -3.86 -19.55
CA GLU A 239 9.03 -3.59 -20.53
C GLU A 239 9.30 -4.82 -21.40
N ARG A 240 9.52 -5.99 -20.79
CA ARG A 240 9.73 -7.25 -21.52
C ARG A 240 8.52 -7.63 -22.40
N ALA A 241 7.30 -7.37 -21.94
CA ALA A 241 6.10 -7.63 -22.75
C ALA A 241 5.99 -6.64 -23.92
N PHE A 242 6.31 -5.37 -23.69
CA PHE A 242 6.27 -4.33 -24.72
C PHE A 242 7.34 -4.55 -25.80
N VAL A 243 8.58 -4.87 -25.39
CA VAL A 243 9.66 -5.20 -26.33
C VAL A 243 9.28 -6.39 -27.20
N ARG A 244 8.72 -7.47 -26.62
CA ARG A 244 8.25 -8.63 -27.38
C ARG A 244 7.14 -8.26 -28.35
N LEU A 245 6.18 -7.43 -27.93
CA LEU A 245 5.09 -6.98 -28.79
C LEU A 245 5.59 -6.11 -29.97
N SER A 246 6.52 -5.21 -29.67
CA SER A 246 7.13 -4.33 -30.68
C SER A 246 7.92 -5.14 -31.72
N GLN A 247 8.74 -6.09 -31.25
CA GLN A 247 9.48 -6.99 -32.15
C GLN A 247 8.52 -7.83 -33.00
N PHE A 248 7.51 -8.43 -32.39
CA PHE A 248 6.48 -9.19 -33.10
C PHE A 248 5.80 -8.36 -34.19
N SER A 249 5.42 -7.11 -33.88
CA SER A 249 4.78 -6.23 -34.88
C SER A 249 5.70 -5.85 -36.02
N SER A 250 6.99 -5.63 -35.73
CA SER A 250 8.00 -5.33 -36.73
C SER A 250 8.23 -6.51 -37.68
N ASP A 251 8.42 -7.71 -37.11
CA ASP A 251 8.67 -8.94 -37.88
C ASP A 251 7.46 -9.27 -38.77
N LEU A 252 6.23 -9.12 -38.21
CA LEU A 252 4.96 -9.27 -38.93
C LEU A 252 4.90 -8.34 -40.15
N ALA A 253 5.16 -7.05 -39.93
CA ALA A 253 5.10 -6.06 -41.02
C ALA A 253 6.15 -6.36 -42.13
N HIS A 254 7.33 -6.83 -41.73
CA HIS A 254 8.38 -7.21 -42.67
C HIS A 254 7.98 -8.42 -43.52
N ASP A 255 7.52 -9.49 -42.90
CA ASP A 255 7.20 -10.75 -43.58
C ASP A 255 5.92 -10.68 -44.42
N MET A 256 4.97 -9.78 -44.08
CA MET A 256 3.80 -9.51 -44.92
C MET A 256 4.13 -8.62 -46.12
N ARG A 257 5.12 -7.73 -46.02
CA ARG A 257 5.47 -6.81 -47.12
C ARG A 257 5.98 -7.55 -48.34
N THR A 258 6.81 -8.59 -48.15
CA THR A 258 7.44 -9.33 -49.25
C THR A 258 6.44 -10.02 -50.17
N PRO A 259 5.51 -10.89 -49.68
CA PRO A 259 4.52 -11.51 -50.54
C PRO A 259 3.57 -10.50 -51.19
N LEU A 260 3.17 -9.45 -50.46
CA LEU A 260 2.33 -8.40 -51.02
C LEU A 260 3.04 -7.64 -52.15
N ALA A 261 4.33 -7.32 -51.98
CA ALA A 261 5.13 -6.68 -53.01
C ALA A 261 5.27 -7.58 -54.25
N ASN A 262 5.42 -8.90 -54.07
CA ASN A 262 5.50 -9.85 -55.16
C ASN A 262 4.17 -9.87 -55.97
N VAL A 263 3.00 -9.95 -55.31
CA VAL A 263 1.68 -9.90 -55.95
C VAL A 263 1.53 -8.60 -56.75
N ILE A 264 1.88 -7.46 -56.16
CA ILE A 264 1.77 -6.16 -56.81
C ILE A 264 2.73 -6.08 -58.02
N SER A 265 4.00 -6.42 -57.82
CA SER A 265 5.02 -6.32 -58.88
C SER A 265 4.76 -7.25 -60.04
N SER A 266 4.41 -8.54 -59.79
CA SER A 266 4.07 -9.51 -60.85
C SER A 266 2.86 -9.06 -61.65
N SER A 267 1.83 -8.54 -60.97
CA SER A 267 0.62 -8.00 -61.61
C SER A 267 0.96 -6.78 -62.48
N GLN A 268 1.79 -5.82 -61.97
CA GLN A 268 2.18 -4.65 -62.73
C GLN A 268 3.05 -5.00 -63.95
N VAL A 269 3.95 -5.96 -63.80
CA VAL A 269 4.82 -6.43 -64.92
C VAL A 269 3.95 -7.12 -65.98
N THR A 270 3.00 -7.95 -65.59
CA THR A 270 2.14 -8.63 -66.56
C THR A 270 1.21 -7.65 -67.28
N LEU A 271 0.68 -6.64 -66.58
CA LEU A 271 -0.15 -5.60 -67.19
C LEU A 271 0.60 -4.55 -68.01
N SER A 272 1.93 -4.52 -67.95
CA SER A 272 2.74 -3.53 -68.70
C SER A 272 2.70 -3.73 -70.24
N ARG A 273 2.34 -4.90 -70.72
CA ARG A 273 2.17 -5.25 -72.16
C ARG A 273 1.12 -6.33 -72.30
N PRO A 274 0.44 -6.45 -73.49
CA PRO A 274 -0.44 -7.54 -73.79
C PRO A 274 0.23 -8.91 -73.60
N ARG A 275 -0.46 -9.86 -72.99
CA ARG A 275 -0.02 -11.21 -72.70
C ARG A 275 -0.98 -12.24 -73.26
N THR A 276 -0.55 -13.50 -73.35
CA THR A 276 -1.46 -14.62 -73.69
C THR A 276 -2.38 -14.96 -72.51
N THR A 277 -3.47 -15.69 -72.82
CA THR A 277 -4.36 -16.17 -71.77
C THR A 277 -3.66 -17.03 -70.75
N ASP A 278 -2.79 -17.92 -71.19
CA ASP A 278 -2.02 -18.83 -70.32
C ASP A 278 -1.07 -18.05 -69.39
N GLU A 279 -0.46 -16.92 -69.87
CA GLU A 279 0.35 -16.07 -69.02
C GLU A 279 -0.48 -15.32 -67.93
N TYR A 280 -1.73 -14.94 -68.25
CA TYR A 280 -2.61 -14.36 -67.27
C TYR A 280 -3.12 -15.40 -66.25
N GLU A 281 -3.42 -16.62 -66.68
CA GLU A 281 -3.81 -17.73 -65.82
C GLU A 281 -2.65 -18.07 -64.86
N ALA A 282 -1.44 -18.20 -65.33
CA ALA A 282 -0.25 -18.45 -64.51
C ALA A 282 0.00 -17.34 -63.50
N LEU A 283 -0.25 -16.05 -63.85
CA LEU A 283 -0.18 -14.94 -62.90
C LEU A 283 -1.23 -15.07 -61.81
N ILE A 284 -2.47 -15.37 -62.19
CA ILE A 284 -3.60 -15.52 -61.25
C ILE A 284 -3.28 -16.65 -60.28
N ASP A 285 -2.84 -17.81 -60.75
CA ASP A 285 -2.46 -18.96 -59.93
C ASP A 285 -1.34 -18.60 -58.95
N SER A 286 -0.28 -17.91 -59.41
CA SER A 286 0.78 -17.43 -58.57
C SER A 286 0.31 -16.43 -57.50
N ASN A 287 -0.62 -15.53 -57.84
CA ASN A 287 -1.18 -14.59 -56.89
C ASN A 287 -2.08 -15.29 -55.87
N ILE A 288 -2.84 -16.33 -56.27
CA ILE A 288 -3.64 -17.14 -55.35
C ILE A 288 -2.72 -17.85 -54.35
N GLU A 289 -1.63 -18.48 -54.81
CA GLU A 289 -0.66 -19.16 -53.94
C GLU A 289 -0.10 -18.19 -52.90
N GLU A 290 0.27 -16.95 -53.30
CA GLU A 290 0.83 -15.96 -52.38
C GLU A 290 -0.22 -15.41 -51.39
N CYS A 291 -1.48 -15.25 -51.79
CA CYS A 291 -2.59 -14.91 -50.90
C CYS A 291 -2.88 -16.02 -49.89
N GLU A 292 -2.89 -17.29 -50.30
CA GLU A 292 -3.04 -18.43 -49.38
C GLU A 292 -1.88 -18.54 -48.40
N ARG A 293 -0.66 -18.19 -48.84
CA ARG A 293 0.49 -18.10 -47.97
C ARG A 293 0.33 -17.02 -46.89
N LEU A 294 -0.14 -15.84 -47.27
CA LEU A 294 -0.49 -14.76 -46.33
C LEU A 294 -1.58 -15.19 -45.35
N GLN A 295 -2.61 -15.86 -45.81
CA GLN A 295 -3.69 -16.38 -44.96
C GLN A 295 -3.13 -17.35 -43.89
N ARG A 296 -2.35 -18.35 -44.32
CA ARG A 296 -1.69 -19.28 -43.38
C ARG A 296 -0.78 -18.56 -42.36
N MET A 297 -0.09 -17.54 -42.80
CA MET A 297 0.75 -16.74 -41.90
C MET A 297 -0.07 -16.04 -40.84
N ILE A 298 -1.18 -15.39 -41.22
CA ILE A 298 -2.10 -14.72 -40.27
C ILE A 298 -2.72 -15.72 -39.29
N GLU A 299 -3.18 -16.89 -39.77
CA GLU A 299 -3.74 -17.94 -38.88
C GLU A 299 -2.72 -18.47 -37.88
N ASN A 300 -1.46 -18.63 -38.32
CA ASN A 300 -0.37 -19.05 -37.44
C ASN A 300 -0.05 -17.99 -36.39
N MET A 301 -0.08 -16.73 -36.75
CA MET A 301 0.12 -15.63 -35.81
C MET A 301 -0.99 -15.47 -34.80
N LEU A 302 -2.25 -15.55 -35.26
CA LEU A 302 -3.41 -15.52 -34.35
C LEU A 302 -3.39 -16.70 -33.36
N PHE A 303 -2.93 -17.86 -33.80
CA PHE A 303 -2.74 -19.01 -32.93
C PHE A 303 -1.69 -18.72 -31.84
N LEU A 304 -0.50 -18.25 -32.25
CA LEU A 304 0.57 -17.93 -31.29
C LEU A 304 0.16 -16.84 -30.28
N ALA A 305 -0.55 -15.81 -30.74
CA ALA A 305 -1.06 -14.74 -29.86
C ALA A 305 -2.09 -15.23 -28.85
N ARG A 306 -2.95 -16.20 -29.23
CA ARG A 306 -3.92 -16.82 -28.30
C ARG A 306 -3.25 -17.74 -27.30
N THR A 307 -2.21 -18.44 -27.70
CA THR A 307 -1.46 -19.38 -26.85
C THR A 307 -0.69 -18.64 -25.74
N ASP A 308 -0.09 -17.49 -26.07
CA ASP A 308 0.63 -16.66 -25.09
C ASP A 308 -0.27 -16.15 -23.94
N ASN A 309 -1.56 -16.00 -24.18
CA ASN A 309 -2.54 -15.50 -23.20
C ASN A 309 -3.17 -16.59 -22.30
N ALA A 310 -2.66 -17.85 -22.34
CA ALA A 310 -3.16 -18.98 -21.53
C ALA A 310 -4.69 -19.20 -21.56
N GLN A 311 -5.39 -18.69 -22.57
CA GLN A 311 -6.86 -18.76 -22.68
C GLN A 311 -7.37 -19.99 -23.42
N GLN A 312 -6.49 -20.87 -23.89
CA GLN A 312 -6.88 -22.02 -24.67
C GLN A 312 -7.16 -23.23 -23.76
N HIS A 313 -8.43 -23.60 -23.64
CA HIS A 313 -8.81 -24.84 -22.96
C HIS A 313 -8.50 -26.04 -23.86
N LEU A 314 -7.56 -26.88 -23.44
CA LEU A 314 -7.23 -28.12 -24.12
C LEU A 314 -8.38 -29.15 -23.97
N LYS A 315 -8.77 -29.77 -25.07
CA LYS A 315 -9.65 -30.93 -25.06
C LYS A 315 -8.81 -32.20 -25.15
N LEU A 316 -8.20 -32.56 -24.00
CA LEU A 316 -7.36 -33.75 -23.95
C LEU A 316 -8.22 -35.01 -24.22
N SER A 317 -7.72 -35.87 -25.10
CA SER A 317 -8.27 -37.17 -25.38
C SER A 317 -7.10 -38.20 -25.45
N ASP A 318 -7.43 -39.46 -25.22
CA ASP A 318 -6.46 -40.55 -25.33
C ASP A 318 -6.38 -40.93 -26.82
N LEU A 319 -5.31 -40.49 -27.49
CA LEU A 319 -5.10 -40.66 -28.92
C LEU A 319 -4.24 -41.91 -29.20
N ASP A 320 -4.62 -42.68 -30.18
CA ASP A 320 -3.77 -43.65 -30.85
C ASP A 320 -2.81 -42.90 -31.77
N ALA A 321 -1.57 -42.74 -31.32
CA ALA A 321 -0.59 -41.94 -32.05
C ALA A 321 -0.19 -42.60 -33.37
N ALA A 322 -0.10 -43.93 -33.44
CA ALA A 322 0.23 -44.65 -34.66
C ALA A 322 -0.80 -44.42 -35.75
N ASN A 323 -2.11 -44.46 -35.40
CA ASN A 323 -3.21 -44.20 -36.33
C ASN A 323 -3.19 -42.73 -36.81
N GLU A 324 -2.97 -41.77 -35.91
CA GLU A 324 -2.89 -40.34 -36.28
C GLU A 324 -1.67 -40.07 -37.19
N LEU A 325 -0.51 -40.64 -36.87
CA LEU A 325 0.68 -40.53 -37.72
C LEU A 325 0.47 -41.18 -39.10
N GLY A 326 -0.22 -42.35 -39.19
CA GLY A 326 -0.59 -43.00 -40.44
C GLY A 326 -1.49 -42.17 -41.32
N ARG A 327 -2.49 -41.49 -40.75
CA ARG A 327 -3.34 -40.53 -41.48
C ARG A 327 -2.55 -39.37 -42.05
N LEU A 328 -1.63 -38.80 -41.26
CA LEU A 328 -0.77 -37.70 -41.69
C LEU A 328 0.23 -38.14 -42.76
N ALA A 329 0.83 -39.32 -42.62
CA ALA A 329 1.69 -39.90 -43.67
C ALA A 329 0.94 -40.02 -44.99
N SER A 330 -0.28 -40.62 -44.96
CA SER A 330 -1.13 -40.74 -46.17
C SER A 330 -1.51 -39.38 -46.78
N TYR A 331 -1.76 -38.36 -45.96
CA TYR A 331 -2.05 -37.00 -46.44
C TYR A 331 -0.86 -36.36 -47.17
N PHE A 332 0.36 -36.57 -46.68
CA PHE A 332 1.59 -36.01 -47.28
C PHE A 332 2.20 -36.88 -48.37
N GLN A 333 1.68 -38.10 -48.62
CA GLN A 333 2.25 -39.07 -49.52
C GLN A 333 2.44 -38.52 -50.95
N GLY A 334 1.43 -37.80 -51.52
CA GLY A 334 1.54 -37.24 -52.85
C GLY A 334 2.69 -36.26 -53.01
N ILE A 335 2.87 -35.38 -51.98
CA ILE A 335 3.96 -34.41 -51.98
C ILE A 335 5.34 -35.11 -51.79
N ALA A 336 5.39 -36.18 -50.98
CA ALA A 336 6.56 -36.99 -50.76
C ALA A 336 6.98 -37.70 -52.05
N ASP A 337 6.04 -38.30 -52.74
CA ASP A 337 6.29 -39.01 -54.04
C ASP A 337 6.83 -38.08 -55.10
N GLU A 338 6.30 -36.84 -55.24
CA GLU A 338 6.83 -35.85 -56.18
C GLU A 338 8.30 -35.49 -55.86
N LYS A 339 8.72 -35.50 -54.59
CA LYS A 339 10.09 -35.28 -54.17
C LYS A 339 10.96 -36.52 -54.11
N GLY A 340 10.42 -37.69 -54.45
CA GLY A 340 11.10 -39.01 -54.33
C GLY A 340 11.44 -39.38 -52.88
N ILE A 341 10.60 -39.00 -51.92
CA ILE A 341 10.80 -39.24 -50.47
C ILE A 341 9.78 -40.27 -50.01
N SER A 342 10.20 -41.24 -49.16
CA SER A 342 9.31 -42.21 -48.51
C SER A 342 8.94 -41.77 -47.12
N ILE A 343 7.69 -41.98 -46.71
CA ILE A 343 7.28 -41.76 -45.33
C ILE A 343 6.96 -43.09 -44.66
N VAL A 344 7.61 -43.44 -43.53
CA VAL A 344 7.41 -44.66 -42.77
C VAL A 344 6.91 -44.33 -41.37
N VAL A 345 5.94 -45.11 -40.87
CA VAL A 345 5.37 -44.94 -39.53
C VAL A 345 5.73 -46.16 -38.71
N GLU A 346 6.29 -45.97 -37.50
CA GLU A 346 6.74 -47.03 -36.62
C GLU A 346 6.22 -46.83 -35.18
N GLY A 347 6.07 -47.94 -34.47
CA GLY A 347 5.71 -47.96 -33.06
C GLY A 347 4.21 -47.94 -32.78
N ASP A 348 3.87 -48.02 -31.52
CA ASP A 348 2.51 -48.06 -30.98
C ASP A 348 2.49 -47.37 -29.62
N ALA A 349 1.98 -46.16 -29.57
CA ALA A 349 1.87 -45.41 -28.34
C ALA A 349 0.56 -44.67 -28.26
N ARG A 350 0.02 -44.59 -27.06
CA ARG A 350 -1.12 -43.71 -26.75
C ARG A 350 -0.63 -42.42 -26.19
N VAL A 351 -1.25 -41.33 -26.63
CA VAL A 351 -0.86 -39.95 -26.26
C VAL A 351 -2.07 -39.19 -25.74
N ALA A 352 -1.97 -38.66 -24.53
CA ALA A 352 -2.98 -37.76 -23.97
C ALA A 352 -2.78 -36.35 -24.55
N ALA A 353 -3.54 -36.01 -25.60
CA ALA A 353 -3.40 -34.73 -26.27
C ALA A 353 -4.74 -34.22 -26.86
N ASP A 354 -4.79 -32.93 -27.21
CA ASP A 354 -5.82 -32.37 -28.08
C ASP A 354 -5.55 -32.84 -29.51
N ALA A 355 -6.49 -33.55 -30.10
CA ALA A 355 -6.32 -34.18 -31.42
C ALA A 355 -6.00 -33.15 -32.53
N THR A 356 -6.62 -31.96 -32.47
CA THR A 356 -6.41 -30.93 -33.49
C THR A 356 -5.01 -30.32 -33.37
N LEU A 357 -4.56 -30.05 -32.14
CA LEU A 357 -3.25 -29.49 -31.87
C LEU A 357 -2.15 -30.53 -32.12
N PHE A 358 -2.38 -31.78 -31.76
CA PHE A 358 -1.46 -32.89 -32.08
C PHE A 358 -1.20 -33.00 -33.59
N ARG A 359 -2.27 -33.08 -34.40
CA ARG A 359 -2.15 -33.09 -35.86
C ARG A 359 -1.41 -31.88 -36.39
N ARG A 360 -1.71 -30.67 -35.85
CA ARG A 360 -1.05 -29.44 -36.24
C ARG A 360 0.44 -29.45 -35.94
N ALA A 361 0.84 -29.94 -34.77
CA ALA A 361 2.24 -30.04 -34.40
C ALA A 361 3.01 -31.00 -35.33
N VAL A 362 2.46 -32.23 -35.51
CA VAL A 362 3.09 -33.21 -36.38
C VAL A 362 3.11 -32.78 -37.83
N SER A 363 2.03 -32.18 -38.35
CA SER A 363 1.99 -31.62 -39.73
C SER A 363 3.06 -30.58 -39.97
N ASN A 364 3.33 -29.68 -39.00
CA ASN A 364 4.42 -28.70 -39.09
C ASN A 364 5.80 -29.39 -39.16
N LEU A 365 5.99 -30.48 -38.36
CA LEU A 365 7.24 -31.23 -38.39
C LEU A 365 7.41 -32.01 -39.69
N VAL A 366 6.37 -32.68 -40.21
CA VAL A 366 6.40 -33.38 -41.46
C VAL A 366 6.63 -32.44 -42.67
N SER A 367 5.93 -31.29 -42.68
CA SER A 367 6.19 -30.27 -43.72
C SER A 367 7.65 -29.77 -43.69
N ASN A 368 8.18 -29.52 -42.48
CA ASN A 368 9.58 -29.12 -42.33
C ASN A 368 10.55 -30.23 -42.78
N ALA A 369 10.24 -31.48 -42.44
CA ALA A 369 11.03 -32.65 -42.90
C ALA A 369 11.04 -32.79 -44.41
N LEU A 370 9.90 -32.63 -45.11
CA LEU A 370 9.78 -32.65 -46.55
C LEU A 370 10.53 -31.49 -47.27
N ASP A 371 10.65 -30.35 -46.63
CA ASP A 371 11.36 -29.20 -47.18
C ASP A 371 12.88 -29.34 -47.05
N HIS A 372 13.37 -30.13 -46.10
CA HIS A 372 14.79 -30.30 -45.82
C HIS A 372 15.35 -31.68 -46.09
N ALA A 373 14.50 -32.69 -46.38
CA ALA A 373 14.95 -34.04 -46.69
C ALA A 373 15.70 -34.12 -48.06
N LEU A 374 16.64 -35.01 -48.16
CA LEU A 374 17.33 -35.34 -49.43
C LEU A 374 16.39 -36.21 -50.30
N ALA A 375 16.41 -35.97 -51.61
CA ALA A 375 15.71 -36.82 -52.54
C ALA A 375 16.19 -38.27 -52.44
N GLY A 376 15.23 -39.20 -52.48
CA GLY A 376 15.49 -40.66 -52.27
C GLY A 376 15.67 -41.05 -50.84
N SER A 377 15.50 -40.14 -49.87
CA SER A 377 15.57 -40.46 -48.43
C SER A 377 14.23 -40.86 -47.84
N THR A 378 14.24 -41.33 -46.60
CA THR A 378 13.03 -41.71 -45.82
C THR A 378 12.82 -40.73 -44.67
N ILE A 379 11.58 -40.29 -44.47
CA ILE A 379 11.11 -39.62 -43.27
C ILE A 379 10.50 -40.69 -42.37
N GLU A 380 11.00 -40.78 -41.14
CA GLU A 380 10.53 -41.72 -40.12
C GLU A 380 9.67 -41.01 -39.09
N LEU A 381 8.42 -41.50 -38.91
CA LEU A 381 7.49 -41.04 -37.89
C LEU A 381 7.37 -42.15 -36.86
N ALA A 382 7.82 -41.93 -35.64
CA ALA A 382 7.78 -42.95 -34.61
C ALA A 382 6.98 -42.54 -33.39
N ALA A 383 6.14 -43.42 -32.85
CA ALA A 383 5.42 -43.25 -31.58
C ALA A 383 5.86 -44.31 -30.58
N LEU A 384 6.39 -43.86 -29.45
CA LEU A 384 7.01 -44.72 -28.43
C LEU A 384 6.46 -44.41 -27.06
N SER A 385 6.17 -45.43 -26.25
CA SER A 385 5.86 -45.26 -24.84
C SER A 385 7.15 -45.34 -24.02
N SER A 386 7.37 -44.36 -23.15
CA SER A 386 8.52 -44.31 -22.23
C SER A 386 8.02 -44.15 -20.80
N ALA A 387 8.86 -44.43 -19.79
CA ALA A 387 8.48 -44.29 -18.41
C ALA A 387 8.02 -42.87 -18.08
N GLY A 388 6.71 -42.69 -17.86
CA GLY A 388 6.11 -41.39 -17.48
C GLY A 388 5.81 -40.43 -18.63
N CYS A 389 6.09 -40.76 -19.89
CA CYS A 389 5.75 -39.91 -21.03
C CYS A 389 5.54 -40.71 -22.32
N SER A 390 4.75 -40.17 -23.23
CA SER A 390 4.66 -40.67 -24.61
C SER A 390 5.51 -39.79 -25.51
N VAL A 391 6.28 -40.43 -26.39
CA VAL A 391 7.25 -39.74 -27.25
C VAL A 391 6.87 -39.92 -28.72
N VAL A 392 6.77 -38.82 -29.44
CA VAL A 392 6.61 -38.83 -30.90
C VAL A 392 7.87 -38.25 -31.52
N LYS A 393 8.43 -38.94 -32.52
CA LYS A 393 9.64 -38.53 -33.23
C LYS A 393 9.33 -38.35 -34.70
N VAL A 394 9.92 -37.32 -35.28
CA VAL A 394 9.93 -37.05 -36.72
C VAL A 394 11.40 -36.93 -37.14
N THR A 395 11.90 -37.89 -37.91
CA THR A 395 13.31 -37.95 -38.37
C THR A 395 13.38 -37.80 -39.86
N ASN A 396 14.27 -36.93 -40.33
CA ASN A 396 14.59 -36.83 -41.76
C ASN A 396 16.10 -36.81 -42.02
N ARG A 397 16.53 -37.35 -43.13
CA ARG A 397 17.92 -37.22 -43.61
C ARG A 397 18.04 -35.96 -44.44
N GLY A 398 18.83 -35.00 -43.97
CA GLY A 398 19.04 -33.74 -44.65
C GLY A 398 20.33 -33.07 -44.19
N ARG A 399 20.55 -31.82 -44.55
CA ARG A 399 21.67 -31.05 -44.09
C ARG A 399 21.60 -30.89 -42.56
N PRO A 400 22.68 -31.18 -41.80
CA PRO A 400 22.67 -31.04 -40.36
C PRO A 400 22.50 -29.55 -39.95
N ILE A 401 21.82 -29.37 -38.82
CA ILE A 401 21.65 -28.03 -38.18
C ILE A 401 22.86 -27.83 -37.27
N ALA A 402 23.58 -26.70 -37.46
CA ALA A 402 24.72 -26.39 -36.61
C ALA A 402 24.28 -26.21 -35.12
N PRO A 403 25.11 -26.63 -34.15
CA PRO A 403 24.74 -26.58 -32.73
C PRO A 403 24.26 -25.22 -32.23
N GLU A 404 24.83 -24.14 -32.75
CA GLU A 404 24.46 -22.76 -32.40
C GLU A 404 23.06 -22.35 -32.83
N HIS A 405 22.40 -23.12 -33.69
CA HIS A 405 21.05 -22.85 -34.19
C HIS A 405 20.00 -23.74 -33.51
N ILE A 406 20.37 -24.87 -32.90
CA ILE A 406 19.43 -25.89 -32.39
C ILE A 406 18.43 -25.32 -31.40
N ASP A 407 18.87 -24.49 -30.45
CA ASP A 407 17.99 -23.87 -29.47
C ASP A 407 17.12 -22.76 -30.08
N ARG A 408 17.60 -22.12 -31.13
CA ARG A 408 16.98 -20.96 -31.77
C ARG A 408 15.95 -21.31 -32.84
N ILE A 409 16.02 -22.52 -33.43
CA ILE A 409 15.07 -22.93 -34.49
C ILE A 409 13.59 -22.91 -34.02
N PHE A 410 13.32 -22.89 -32.72
CA PHE A 410 11.99 -22.79 -32.13
C PHE A 410 11.58 -21.33 -31.84
N GLU A 411 12.46 -20.36 -32.07
CA GLU A 411 12.12 -18.94 -32.01
C GLU A 411 11.24 -18.55 -33.21
N ARG A 412 10.35 -17.60 -33.02
CA ARG A 412 9.47 -17.08 -34.08
C ARG A 412 10.30 -16.40 -35.14
N PHE A 413 9.96 -16.66 -36.42
CA PHE A 413 10.65 -16.09 -37.62
C PHE A 413 12.12 -16.47 -37.75
N TYR A 414 12.66 -17.33 -36.90
CA TYR A 414 14.04 -17.76 -36.98
C TYR A 414 14.26 -18.72 -38.13
N ARG A 415 15.32 -18.48 -38.93
CA ARG A 415 15.73 -19.29 -40.09
C ARG A 415 17.25 -19.40 -40.11
N VAL A 416 17.79 -20.58 -40.32
CA VAL A 416 19.22 -20.83 -40.41
C VAL A 416 19.83 -20.17 -41.64
N ASP A 417 19.16 -20.20 -42.79
CA ASP A 417 19.58 -19.57 -44.05
C ASP A 417 18.55 -18.50 -44.48
N ALA A 418 18.83 -17.22 -44.29
CA ALA A 418 17.98 -16.10 -44.72
C ALA A 418 18.01 -15.87 -46.24
N SER A 419 19.03 -16.40 -46.96
CA SER A 419 19.31 -16.09 -48.38
C SER A 419 18.53 -16.93 -49.39
N ARG A 420 17.85 -18.00 -48.99
CA ARG A 420 17.06 -18.83 -49.91
C ARG A 420 15.63 -18.28 -50.07
N HIS A 421 15.48 -17.24 -50.85
CA HIS A 421 14.22 -16.55 -51.13
C HIS A 421 13.24 -17.37 -52.02
N GLY A 422 13.59 -18.60 -52.43
CA GLY A 422 12.81 -19.35 -53.43
C GLY A 422 12.23 -20.71 -53.02
N SER A 423 12.53 -21.26 -51.85
CA SER A 423 12.27 -22.70 -51.62
C SER A 423 11.52 -23.10 -50.35
N SER A 424 11.10 -22.20 -49.46
CA SER A 424 10.31 -22.64 -48.33
C SER A 424 8.99 -21.88 -48.21
N ARG A 425 7.90 -22.64 -48.31
CA ARG A 425 6.50 -22.21 -48.11
C ARG A 425 6.25 -21.72 -46.66
N ASN A 426 7.25 -21.83 -45.76
CA ASN A 426 7.09 -21.61 -44.33
C ASN A 426 7.81 -20.36 -43.83
N ALA A 427 7.08 -19.42 -43.23
CA ALA A 427 7.55 -18.13 -42.69
C ALA A 427 8.36 -18.23 -41.37
N GLY A 428 9.04 -19.36 -41.09
CA GLY A 428 9.76 -19.54 -39.81
C GLY A 428 8.85 -19.64 -38.56
N LEU A 429 7.54 -19.87 -38.73
CA LEU A 429 6.57 -19.98 -37.64
C LEU A 429 6.27 -21.43 -37.24
N GLY A 430 6.54 -22.42 -38.12
CA GLY A 430 6.12 -23.82 -37.92
C GLY A 430 6.68 -24.44 -36.66
N LEU A 431 7.99 -24.31 -36.40
CA LEU A 431 8.62 -24.86 -35.19
C LEU A 431 8.24 -24.08 -33.91
N ALA A 432 8.01 -22.78 -34.01
CA ALA A 432 7.48 -22.00 -32.90
C ALA A 432 6.06 -22.43 -32.51
N ILE A 433 5.22 -22.79 -33.48
CA ILE A 433 3.89 -23.36 -33.26
C ILE A 433 4.01 -24.72 -32.55
N VAL A 434 4.93 -25.57 -32.99
CA VAL A 434 5.18 -26.89 -32.33
C VAL A 434 5.54 -26.66 -30.87
N LYS A 435 6.47 -25.77 -30.57
CA LYS A 435 6.88 -25.44 -29.22
C LYS A 435 5.68 -24.93 -28.39
N SER A 436 4.91 -23.98 -28.89
CA SER A 436 3.73 -23.47 -28.18
C SER A 436 2.67 -24.56 -27.93
N ILE A 437 2.46 -25.50 -28.89
CA ILE A 437 1.55 -26.63 -28.69
C ILE A 437 2.09 -27.54 -27.58
N MET A 438 3.38 -27.82 -27.55
CA MET A 438 3.96 -28.66 -26.49
C MET A 438 3.88 -28.00 -25.12
N GLU A 439 4.15 -26.70 -25.04
CA GLU A 439 3.98 -25.92 -23.79
C GLU A 439 2.53 -25.96 -23.28
N LEU A 440 1.52 -25.83 -24.16
CA LEU A 440 0.12 -25.99 -23.78
C LEU A 440 -0.16 -27.36 -23.17
N HIS A 441 0.42 -28.43 -23.74
CA HIS A 441 0.29 -29.82 -23.25
C HIS A 441 1.19 -30.10 -22.05
N ARG A 442 1.93 -29.11 -21.50
CA ARG A 442 2.95 -29.26 -20.44
C ARG A 442 4.00 -30.30 -20.84
N GLY A 443 4.22 -30.48 -22.12
CA GLY A 443 5.22 -31.34 -22.72
C GLY A 443 6.48 -30.56 -23.09
N ASN A 444 7.41 -31.24 -23.78
CA ASN A 444 8.65 -30.66 -24.26
C ASN A 444 8.88 -31.01 -25.71
N VAL A 445 9.60 -30.15 -26.45
CA VAL A 445 10.10 -30.40 -27.80
C VAL A 445 11.60 -30.23 -27.83
N GLU A 446 12.28 -31.18 -28.45
CA GLU A 446 13.74 -31.15 -28.63
C GLU A 446 14.08 -31.43 -30.09
N ALA A 447 15.24 -30.95 -30.53
CA ALA A 447 15.82 -31.28 -31.83
C ALA A 447 17.21 -31.85 -31.62
N VAL A 448 17.50 -32.98 -32.30
CA VAL A 448 18.83 -33.58 -32.35
C VAL A 448 19.22 -33.62 -33.82
N SER A 449 20.38 -33.06 -34.19
CA SER A 449 20.84 -33.02 -35.55
C SER A 449 22.31 -33.40 -35.65
N GLY A 450 22.66 -34.19 -36.68
CA GLY A 450 24.00 -34.68 -36.94
C GLY A 450 24.08 -35.31 -38.32
N ASP A 451 25.16 -36.04 -38.59
CA ASP A 451 25.43 -36.68 -39.90
C ASP A 451 24.36 -37.73 -40.27
N ALA A 452 23.70 -38.34 -39.31
CA ALA A 452 22.62 -39.32 -39.50
C ALA A 452 21.30 -38.68 -39.93
N GLY A 453 21.14 -37.37 -39.76
CA GLY A 453 19.92 -36.61 -40.04
C GLY A 453 19.48 -35.73 -38.85
N THR A 454 18.28 -35.17 -38.95
CA THR A 454 17.65 -34.34 -37.93
C THR A 454 16.41 -35.07 -37.37
N THR A 455 16.31 -35.17 -36.06
CA THR A 455 15.19 -35.76 -35.35
C THR A 455 14.55 -34.70 -34.43
N PHE A 456 13.26 -34.43 -34.61
CA PHE A 456 12.45 -33.67 -33.68
C PHE A 456 11.72 -34.63 -32.74
N ILE A 457 11.76 -34.36 -31.45
CA ILE A 457 11.26 -35.24 -30.39
C ILE A 457 10.19 -34.44 -29.59
N LEU A 458 8.95 -34.90 -29.61
CA LEU A 458 7.83 -34.39 -28.83
C LEU A 458 7.60 -35.31 -27.64
N ARG A 459 7.68 -34.78 -26.41
CA ARG A 459 7.42 -35.54 -25.16
C ARG A 459 6.12 -35.06 -24.54
N PHE A 460 5.10 -35.91 -24.57
CA PHE A 460 3.81 -35.63 -23.92
C PHE A 460 3.78 -36.29 -22.54
N PRO A 461 3.48 -35.55 -21.44
CA PRO A 461 3.36 -36.16 -20.13
C PRO A 461 2.18 -37.13 -20.08
N VAL A 462 2.33 -38.26 -19.40
CA VAL A 462 1.19 -39.13 -19.08
C VAL A 462 0.38 -38.41 -18.00
N PRO A 463 -0.95 -38.21 -18.18
CA PRO A 463 -1.77 -37.67 -17.11
C PRO A 463 -1.57 -38.54 -15.85
N ALA A 464 -1.29 -37.88 -14.72
CA ALA A 464 -1.36 -38.60 -13.45
C ALA A 464 -2.77 -39.18 -13.34
N THR A 465 -2.88 -40.48 -13.35
CA THR A 465 -4.14 -41.20 -13.06
C THR A 465 -4.66 -40.69 -11.74
N ALA A 466 -5.82 -39.92 -11.79
CA ALA A 466 -6.52 -39.45 -10.62
C ALA A 466 -7.08 -40.60 -9.79
#